data_136211cffbd3e5923c6f71f81813adfa
#
_entry.id   136211cffbd3e5923c6f71f81813adfa
#
_cell.length_a   1.000
_cell.length_b   1.000
_cell.length_c   1.000
_cell.angle_alpha   90.00
_cell.angle_beta   90.00
_cell.angle_gamma   90.00
#
_symmetry.space_group_name_H-M   'P 1'
#
loop_
_entity.id
_entity.type
_entity.pdbx_description
1 polymer ?
#
loop_
_entity_poly.entity_id
_entity_poly.type
_entity_poly.pdbx_seq_one_letter_code
_entity_poly.pdbx_strand_id
1 'polypeptide(L)'
;MPFIDEAIKPGSVVHTDGWIGYDPLKGKGYRHRITFLKGQKESASELLPRVHLVASLLKRWLLGTHQGAVSREHLDYYLDEFTFRFNRRNSRSRGKLFLRLAEQAVAVGPAPYKSMVNCFAKTDAADHNI
;
A
#
# COMPACT_ATOMS: atom_id res chain seq x y z
N MET A 1 3.51 -15.30 -5.49
CA MET A 1 3.24 -14.01 -4.79
C MET A 1 3.08 -12.93 -5.85
N PRO A 2 1.87 -12.75 -6.39
CA PRO A 2 1.66 -11.85 -7.54
C PRO A 2 2.19 -10.45 -7.30
N PHE A 3 1.87 -9.86 -6.15
CA PHE A 3 2.29 -8.50 -5.80
C PHE A 3 3.81 -8.29 -5.82
N ILE A 4 4.59 -9.23 -5.26
CA ILE A 4 6.05 -9.09 -5.23
C ILE A 4 6.64 -9.20 -6.63
N ASP A 5 6.14 -10.14 -7.43
CA ASP A 5 6.60 -10.35 -8.80
C ASP A 5 6.30 -9.14 -9.71
N GLU A 6 5.22 -8.42 -9.43
CA GLU A 6 4.81 -7.21 -10.14
C GLU A 6 5.52 -5.95 -9.66
N ALA A 7 5.66 -5.79 -8.33
CA ALA A 7 6.14 -4.54 -7.72
C ALA A 7 7.66 -4.48 -7.51
N ILE A 8 8.36 -5.62 -7.48
CA ILE A 8 9.77 -5.69 -7.11
C ILE A 8 10.58 -6.30 -8.26
N LYS A 9 11.63 -5.59 -8.68
CA LYS A 9 12.55 -6.10 -9.72
C LYS A 9 13.31 -7.34 -9.23
N PRO A 10 13.44 -8.41 -10.05
CA PRO A 10 14.31 -9.55 -9.75
C PRO A 10 15.74 -9.11 -9.40
N GLY A 11 16.38 -9.84 -8.49
CA GLY A 11 17.71 -9.50 -7.96
C GLY A 11 17.70 -8.51 -6.79
N SER A 12 16.54 -7.91 -6.46
CA SER A 12 16.41 -7.03 -5.30
C SER A 12 16.56 -7.78 -3.98
N VAL A 13 16.98 -7.05 -2.94
CA VAL A 13 16.99 -7.59 -1.57
C VAL A 13 15.61 -7.36 -0.94
N VAL A 14 14.91 -8.43 -0.62
CA VAL A 14 13.64 -8.38 0.10
C VAL A 14 13.90 -8.75 1.56
N HIS A 15 13.59 -7.83 2.46
CA HIS A 15 13.79 -7.99 3.90
C HIS A 15 12.44 -8.23 4.60
N THR A 16 12.31 -9.35 5.30
CA THR A 16 11.06 -9.78 5.97
C THR A 16 11.29 -10.23 7.41
N ASP A 17 10.19 -10.45 8.13
CA ASP A 17 10.15 -10.95 9.50
C ASP A 17 10.28 -12.48 9.62
N GLY A 18 10.46 -13.18 8.51
CA GLY A 18 10.60 -14.65 8.51
C GLY A 18 9.27 -15.41 8.52
N TRP A 19 8.16 -14.76 8.16
CA TRP A 19 6.92 -15.49 7.94
C TRP A 19 7.05 -16.49 6.78
N ILE A 20 6.58 -17.72 6.98
CA ILE A 20 6.69 -18.87 6.03
C ILE A 20 6.16 -18.50 4.62
N GLY A 21 5.14 -17.63 4.55
CA GLY A 21 4.60 -17.16 3.26
C GLY A 21 5.62 -16.50 2.33
N TYR A 22 6.81 -16.11 2.83
CA TYR A 22 7.88 -15.50 2.04
C TYR A 22 8.95 -16.49 1.56
N ASP A 23 8.88 -17.77 1.93
CA ASP A 23 9.87 -18.80 1.55
C ASP A 23 10.06 -18.96 0.02
N PRO A 24 9.00 -18.85 -0.81
CA PRO A 24 9.14 -18.94 -2.26
C PRO A 24 10.01 -17.85 -2.90
N LEU A 25 10.35 -16.77 -2.18
CA LEU A 25 11.19 -15.69 -2.70
C LEU A 25 12.59 -16.16 -3.12
N LYS A 26 13.15 -17.12 -2.41
CA LYS A 26 14.47 -17.68 -2.71
C LYS A 26 14.53 -18.33 -4.10
N GLY A 27 13.44 -19.00 -4.51
CA GLY A 27 13.33 -19.65 -5.82
C GLY A 27 13.03 -18.69 -6.98
N LYS A 28 12.66 -17.44 -6.70
CA LYS A 28 12.23 -16.44 -7.69
C LYS A 28 13.30 -15.41 -8.05
N GLY A 29 14.55 -15.65 -7.66
CA GLY A 29 15.67 -14.77 -8.00
C GLY A 29 15.78 -13.52 -7.11
N TYR A 30 15.10 -13.47 -5.97
CA TYR A 30 15.25 -12.41 -4.97
C TYR A 30 16.30 -12.79 -3.91
N ARG A 31 17.06 -11.81 -3.43
CA ARG A 31 17.91 -11.98 -2.26
C ARG A 31 17.06 -11.78 -1.00
N HIS A 32 16.66 -12.87 -0.36
CA HIS A 32 15.79 -12.84 0.80
C HIS A 32 16.62 -12.69 2.09
N ARG A 33 16.44 -11.59 2.80
CA ARG A 33 17.00 -11.33 4.13
C ARG A 33 15.91 -11.49 5.18
N ILE A 34 16.12 -12.39 6.12
CA ILE A 34 15.15 -12.68 7.19
C ILE A 34 15.68 -12.09 8.50
N THR A 35 14.80 -11.39 9.23
CA THR A 35 15.03 -10.96 10.62
C THR A 35 13.92 -11.53 11.48
N PHE A 36 14.26 -12.54 12.29
CA PHE A 36 13.29 -13.12 13.20
C PHE A 36 13.02 -12.16 14.36
N LEU A 37 11.76 -11.80 14.54
CA LEU A 37 11.33 -10.88 15.61
C LEU A 37 11.17 -11.60 16.96
N LYS A 38 10.86 -12.90 16.92
CA LYS A 38 10.62 -13.69 18.14
C LYS A 38 11.94 -14.01 18.84
N GLY A 39 12.03 -13.68 20.12
CA GLY A 39 13.20 -13.97 20.96
C GLY A 39 14.33 -12.93 20.86
N GLN A 40 14.14 -11.84 20.14
CA GLN A 40 15.08 -10.72 20.09
C GLN A 40 14.85 -9.78 21.29
N LYS A 41 15.95 -9.14 21.76
CA LYS A 41 15.88 -8.09 22.82
C LYS A 41 15.42 -6.76 22.23
N GLU A 42 15.75 -6.50 20.96
CA GLU A 42 15.35 -5.30 20.24
C GLU A 42 13.88 -5.37 19.84
N SER A 43 13.24 -4.22 19.81
CA SER A 43 11.85 -4.09 19.39
C SER A 43 11.69 -4.35 17.88
N ALA A 44 10.51 -4.82 17.46
CA ALA A 44 10.21 -5.01 16.04
C ALA A 44 10.40 -3.70 15.22
N SER A 45 10.18 -2.54 15.84
CA SER A 45 10.37 -1.23 15.22
C SER A 45 11.85 -0.86 15.00
N GLU A 46 12.75 -1.42 15.79
CA GLU A 46 14.21 -1.25 15.60
C GLU A 46 14.74 -2.20 14.52
N LEU A 47 14.23 -3.41 14.48
CA LEU A 47 14.66 -4.43 13.52
C LEU A 47 14.12 -4.19 12.10
N LEU A 48 12.88 -3.69 11.98
CA LEU A 48 12.19 -3.39 10.71
C LEU A 48 11.59 -1.97 10.70
N PRO A 49 12.42 -0.92 10.86
CA PRO A 49 11.94 0.44 11.15
C PRO A 49 11.07 1.02 10.02
N ARG A 50 11.38 0.72 8.76
CA ARG A 50 10.64 1.26 7.62
C ARG A 50 9.24 0.66 7.49
N VAL A 51 9.09 -0.63 7.72
CA VAL A 51 7.79 -1.33 7.69
C VAL A 51 6.90 -0.80 8.80
N HIS A 52 7.44 -0.71 10.02
CA HIS A 52 6.70 -0.18 11.17
C HIS A 52 6.35 1.30 11.02
N LEU A 53 7.22 2.10 10.41
CA LEU A 53 6.91 3.51 10.09
C LEU A 53 5.70 3.62 9.16
N VAL A 54 5.71 2.89 8.04
CA VAL A 54 4.58 2.90 7.08
C VAL A 54 3.30 2.45 7.75
N ALA A 55 3.34 1.31 8.45
CA ALA A 55 2.17 0.74 9.11
C ALA A 55 1.60 1.68 10.20
N SER A 56 2.46 2.32 11.01
CA SER A 56 2.03 3.24 12.06
C SER A 56 1.41 4.52 11.48
N LEU A 57 2.00 5.07 10.41
CA LEU A 57 1.46 6.25 9.74
C LEU A 57 0.14 5.96 9.05
N LEU A 58 0.03 4.80 8.39
CA LEU A 58 -1.23 4.36 7.77
C LEU A 58 -2.34 4.18 8.82
N LYS A 59 -2.05 3.48 9.92
CA LYS A 59 -3.02 3.32 11.02
C LYS A 59 -3.46 4.67 11.59
N ARG A 60 -2.51 5.58 11.84
CA ARG A 60 -2.81 6.93 12.33
C ARG A 60 -3.68 7.69 11.34
N TRP A 61 -3.44 7.56 10.06
CA TRP A 61 -4.21 8.24 9.04
C TRP A 61 -5.64 7.70 8.95
N LEU A 62 -5.81 6.37 8.92
CA LEU A 62 -7.12 5.73 8.88
C LEU A 62 -7.95 6.00 10.14
N LEU A 63 -7.32 5.91 11.32
CA LEU A 63 -8.03 6.10 12.60
C LEU A 63 -8.20 7.58 12.96
N GLY A 64 -7.22 8.41 12.68
CA GLY A 64 -7.22 9.84 13.03
C GLY A 64 -7.99 10.67 12.01
N THR A 65 -7.56 10.68 10.74
CA THR A 65 -8.16 11.53 9.70
C THR A 65 -9.57 11.05 9.32
N HIS A 66 -9.76 9.75 9.21
CA HIS A 66 -11.04 9.15 8.82
C HIS A 66 -11.84 8.60 10.01
N GLN A 67 -11.32 8.74 11.24
CA GLN A 67 -11.99 8.29 12.49
C GLN A 67 -12.44 6.81 12.44
N GLY A 68 -11.74 5.98 11.67
CA GLY A 68 -12.10 4.58 11.45
C GLY A 68 -13.29 4.36 10.50
N ALA A 69 -13.94 5.43 10.00
CA ALA A 69 -15.04 5.36 9.06
C ALA A 69 -14.54 5.10 7.61
N VAL A 70 -13.76 4.04 7.44
CA VAL A 70 -13.23 3.63 6.14
C VAL A 70 -14.04 2.43 5.66
N SER A 71 -14.83 2.60 4.62
CA SER A 71 -15.54 1.50 4.00
C SER A 71 -14.56 0.63 3.18
N ARG A 72 -14.81 -0.67 3.15
CA ARG A 72 -14.03 -1.60 2.33
C ARG A 72 -14.10 -1.26 0.85
N GLU A 73 -15.24 -0.76 0.41
CA GLU A 73 -15.54 -0.39 -0.97
C GLU A 73 -14.66 0.77 -1.48
N HIS A 74 -14.26 1.67 -0.60
CA HIS A 74 -13.44 2.83 -0.95
C HIS A 74 -12.00 2.73 -0.44
N LEU A 75 -11.60 1.55 0.05
CA LEU A 75 -10.28 1.36 0.66
C LEU A 75 -9.16 1.69 -0.31
N ASP A 76 -9.28 1.32 -1.58
CA ASP A 76 -8.26 1.58 -2.60
C ASP A 76 -8.02 3.08 -2.80
N TYR A 77 -9.08 3.90 -2.83
CA TYR A 77 -8.94 5.36 -2.91
C TYR A 77 -8.21 5.95 -1.71
N TYR A 78 -8.48 5.44 -0.50
CA TYR A 78 -7.76 5.86 0.70
C TYR A 78 -6.30 5.44 0.65
N LEU A 79 -6.00 4.23 0.20
CA LEU A 79 -4.62 3.76 0.06
C LEU A 79 -3.85 4.53 -1.00
N ASP A 80 -4.47 4.89 -2.11
CA ASP A 80 -3.89 5.72 -3.17
C ASP A 80 -3.55 7.11 -2.64
N GLU A 81 -4.46 7.75 -1.91
CA GLU A 81 -4.21 9.05 -1.29
C GLU A 81 -3.07 8.96 -0.26
N PHE A 82 -3.08 7.95 0.60
CA PHE A 82 -2.00 7.73 1.57
C PHE A 82 -0.66 7.55 0.86
N THR A 83 -0.60 6.71 -0.17
CA THR A 83 0.61 6.43 -0.95
C THR A 83 1.14 7.68 -1.64
N PHE A 84 0.25 8.46 -2.25
CA PHE A 84 0.60 9.74 -2.86
C PHE A 84 1.24 10.69 -1.84
N ARG A 85 0.63 10.86 -0.67
CA ARG A 85 1.11 11.72 0.43
C ARG A 85 2.41 11.19 1.01
N PHE A 86 2.48 9.89 1.30
CA PHE A 86 3.64 9.25 1.90
C PHE A 86 4.89 9.37 1.02
N ASN A 87 4.76 9.09 -0.28
CA ASN A 87 5.88 9.14 -1.22
C ASN A 87 6.40 10.57 -1.42
N ARG A 88 5.59 11.59 -1.17
CA ARG A 88 5.95 13.00 -1.35
C ARG A 88 6.16 13.77 -0.04
N ARG A 89 6.14 13.10 1.11
CA ARG A 89 6.22 13.73 2.45
C ARG A 89 7.48 14.61 2.64
N ASN A 90 8.57 14.27 1.96
CA ASN A 90 9.83 14.99 2.03
C ASN A 90 10.01 16.03 0.89
N SER A 91 8.99 16.25 0.08
CA SER A 91 9.07 17.22 -1.01
C SER A 91 9.20 18.64 -0.47
N ARG A 92 10.26 19.35 -0.91
CA ARG A 92 10.49 20.76 -0.56
C ARG A 92 9.67 21.75 -1.40
N SER A 93 9.13 21.29 -2.53
CA SER A 93 8.37 22.12 -3.48
C SER A 93 6.88 21.79 -3.43
N ARG A 94 6.16 22.37 -2.47
CA ARG A 94 4.71 22.14 -2.31
C ARG A 94 3.88 22.59 -3.51
N GLY A 95 4.26 23.72 -4.16
CA GLY A 95 3.58 24.19 -5.36
C GLY A 95 3.66 23.20 -6.53
N LYS A 96 4.78 22.53 -6.72
CA LYS A 96 4.92 21.47 -7.72
C LYS A 96 4.06 20.24 -7.44
N LEU A 97 3.74 19.98 -6.16
CA LEU A 97 2.82 18.90 -5.80
C LEU A 97 1.39 19.20 -6.26
N PHE A 98 0.94 20.45 -6.07
CA PHE A 98 -0.37 20.88 -6.55
C PHE A 98 -0.45 20.80 -8.08
N LEU A 99 0.56 21.33 -8.78
CA LEU A 99 0.61 21.25 -10.24
C LEU A 99 0.53 19.80 -10.72
N ARG A 100 1.32 18.91 -10.15
CA ARG A 100 1.31 17.49 -10.52
C ARG A 100 -0.03 16.81 -10.22
N LEU A 101 -0.70 17.17 -9.13
CA LEU A 101 -2.03 16.67 -8.83
C LEU A 101 -3.05 17.18 -9.86
N ALA A 102 -2.97 18.44 -10.24
CA ALA A 102 -3.84 19.02 -11.27
C ALA A 102 -3.59 18.38 -12.65
N GLU A 103 -2.34 18.18 -13.05
CA GLU A 103 -1.98 17.46 -14.28
C GLU A 103 -2.55 16.05 -14.32
N GLN A 104 -2.45 15.31 -13.21
CA GLN A 104 -3.04 13.96 -13.09
C GLN A 104 -4.57 14.00 -13.15
N ALA A 105 -5.20 14.97 -12.50
CA ALA A 105 -6.65 15.10 -12.48
C ALA A 105 -7.21 15.42 -13.90
N VAL A 106 -6.49 16.20 -14.70
CA VAL A 106 -6.87 16.50 -16.08
C VAL A 106 -6.65 15.30 -17.01
N ALA A 107 -5.62 14.49 -16.74
CA ALA A 107 -5.31 13.31 -17.55
C ALA A 107 -6.26 12.13 -17.30
N VAL A 108 -6.97 12.12 -16.17
CA VAL A 108 -7.94 11.08 -15.82
C VAL A 108 -9.35 11.54 -16.19
N GLY A 109 -10.15 10.66 -16.77
CA GLY A 109 -11.55 10.95 -17.05
C GLY A 109 -12.36 11.30 -15.80
N PRO A 110 -13.50 12.00 -15.93
CA PRO A 110 -14.32 12.38 -14.81
C PRO A 110 -14.87 11.13 -14.09
N ALA A 111 -14.76 11.14 -12.76
CA ALA A 111 -15.35 10.12 -11.90
C ALA A 111 -16.66 10.64 -11.29
N PRO A 112 -17.83 10.48 -11.97
CA PRO A 112 -19.09 10.97 -11.47
C PRO A 112 -19.50 10.21 -10.20
N TYR A 113 -20.23 10.86 -9.30
CA TYR A 113 -20.67 10.30 -8.02
C TYR A 113 -21.30 8.90 -8.17
N LYS A 114 -22.13 8.71 -9.19
CA LYS A 114 -22.78 7.41 -9.45
C LYS A 114 -21.78 6.28 -9.72
N SER A 115 -20.66 6.55 -10.37
CA SER A 115 -19.63 5.53 -10.63
C SER A 115 -18.84 5.19 -9.35
N MET A 116 -18.67 6.15 -8.45
CA MET A 116 -17.99 5.94 -7.17
C MET A 116 -18.85 5.14 -6.19
N VAL A 117 -20.18 5.35 -6.18
CA VAL A 117 -21.10 4.66 -5.28
C VAL A 117 -21.46 3.25 -5.78
N ASN A 118 -21.53 3.05 -7.11
CA ASN A 118 -21.96 1.78 -7.71
C ASN A 118 -20.79 0.90 -8.20
N CYS A 119 -19.57 1.21 -7.81
CA CYS A 119 -18.35 0.51 -8.28
C CYS A 119 -18.39 -1.00 -7.98
N PHE A 120 -19.10 -1.45 -6.96
CA PHE A 120 -19.14 -2.83 -6.49
C PHE A 120 -20.41 -3.62 -6.87
N ALA A 121 -21.43 -2.95 -7.39
CA ALA A 121 -22.64 -3.64 -7.84
C ALA A 121 -22.40 -4.55 -9.08
N LYS A 122 -21.22 -4.48 -9.71
CA LYS A 122 -20.89 -5.29 -10.90
C LYS A 122 -20.08 -6.56 -10.62
N THR A 123 -19.45 -6.69 -9.45
CA THR A 123 -18.63 -7.87 -9.11
C THR A 123 -19.46 -9.02 -8.54
N ASP A 124 -20.58 -8.73 -7.87
CA ASP A 124 -21.42 -9.77 -7.27
C ASP A 124 -22.31 -10.51 -8.29
N ALA A 125 -22.43 -9.98 -9.51
CA ALA A 125 -23.22 -10.61 -10.57
C ALA A 125 -22.45 -11.64 -11.41
N ALA A 126 -21.12 -11.73 -11.26
CA ALA A 126 -20.28 -12.65 -12.05
C ALA A 126 -19.97 -13.96 -11.33
N ASP A 127 -20.13 -14.02 -10.00
CA ASP A 127 -19.75 -15.21 -9.21
C ASP A 127 -20.92 -16.14 -8.84
N HIS A 128 -22.11 -15.90 -9.36
CA HIS A 128 -23.30 -16.76 -9.08
C HIS A 128 -23.71 -17.65 -10.26
N ASN A 129 -22.80 -17.92 -11.21
CA ASN A 129 -23.11 -18.83 -12.31
C ASN A 129 -22.00 -19.88 -12.48
N ILE A 130 -21.79 -20.73 -11.45
CA ILE A 130 -21.18 -22.06 -11.57
C ILE A 130 -21.97 -23.02 -10.67
#